data_7d94f7440e013e1dc2d6108a9be0dca7
#
_entry.id   7d94f7440e013e1dc2d6108a9be0dca7
#
_cell.length_a   1.000
_cell.length_b   1.000
_cell.length_c   1.000
_cell.angle_alpha   90.00
_cell.angle_beta   90.00
_cell.angle_gamma   90.00
#
_symmetry.space_group_name_H-M   'P 1'
#
loop_
_entity.id
_entity.type
_entity.pdbx_description
1 polymer ?
#
loop_
_entity_poly.entity_id
_entity_poly.type
_entity_poly.pdbx_seq_one_letter_code
_entity_poly.pdbx_strand_id
1 'polypeptide(L)'
;MNPIIDGILAMEGGYSLNPKDKGGATNWGITEATARAHGYTGEMINLTRTEAFSILEEDYWIKPGFEQISTLSYPISFELCDAAVNIGPHYPCVWLQRWLNALNREERSYQDIKTDGKIGPRTLAALKYFLTLRGKQGEEVLVKALNCSQGAYYLDITEKK
;
A
#
# COMPACT_ATOMS: atom_id res chain seq x y z
N MET A 1 -1.25 8.85 13.70
CA MET A 1 -1.06 7.39 13.68
C MET A 1 -1.91 6.81 12.56
N ASN A 2 -1.37 5.96 11.70
CA ASN A 2 -2.10 5.43 10.53
C ASN A 2 -3.08 4.33 10.99
N PRO A 3 -4.40 4.50 10.81
CA PRO A 3 -5.39 3.55 11.35
C PRO A 3 -5.34 2.17 10.69
N ILE A 4 -4.82 2.06 9.45
CA ILE A 4 -4.63 0.75 8.81
C ILE A 4 -3.53 -0.01 9.52
N ILE A 5 -2.38 0.62 9.74
CA ILE A 5 -1.24 0.02 10.44
C ILE A 5 -1.62 -0.35 11.87
N ASP A 6 -2.36 0.53 12.56
CA ASP A 6 -2.89 0.22 13.89
C ASP A 6 -3.85 -0.97 13.88
N GLY A 7 -4.72 -1.06 12.88
CA GLY A 7 -5.64 -2.17 12.69
C GLY A 7 -4.91 -3.49 12.48
N ILE A 8 -3.86 -3.51 11.65
CA ILE A 8 -3.03 -4.69 11.42
C ILE A 8 -2.42 -5.16 12.74
N LEU A 9 -1.79 -4.26 13.48
CA LEU A 9 -1.16 -4.57 14.77
C LEU A 9 -2.16 -5.02 15.84
N ALA A 10 -3.42 -4.62 15.74
CA ALA A 10 -4.48 -5.08 16.64
C ALA A 10 -4.94 -6.51 16.31
N MET A 11 -4.89 -6.89 15.03
CA MET A 11 -5.29 -8.23 14.55
C MET A 11 -4.13 -9.23 14.63
N GLU A 12 -2.92 -8.79 14.34
CA GLU A 12 -1.68 -9.57 14.37
C GLU A 12 -1.07 -9.50 15.78
N GLY A 13 -1.54 -10.32 16.70
CA GLY A 13 -1.03 -10.34 18.06
C GLY A 13 -0.20 -11.57 18.36
N GLY A 14 1.05 -11.40 18.78
CA GLY A 14 1.80 -12.40 19.46
C GLY A 14 3.08 -12.88 18.75
N TYR A 15 4.00 -13.28 19.62
CA TYR A 15 5.25 -13.93 19.23
C TYR A 15 4.97 -15.37 18.76
N SER A 16 5.50 -15.74 17.62
CA SER A 16 5.47 -17.09 17.07
C SER A 16 6.87 -17.51 16.63
N LEU A 17 7.27 -18.68 17.05
CA LEU A 17 8.49 -19.34 16.58
C LEU A 17 8.10 -20.65 15.89
N ASN A 18 8.08 -20.66 14.57
CA ASN A 18 7.90 -21.88 13.80
C ASN A 18 9.25 -22.31 13.22
N PRO A 19 9.85 -23.41 13.71
CA PRO A 19 11.16 -23.90 13.25
C PRO A 19 11.19 -24.30 11.77
N LYS A 20 10.01 -24.46 11.14
CA LYS A 20 9.87 -24.81 9.71
C LYS A 20 9.76 -23.57 8.82
N ASP A 21 9.59 -22.39 9.40
CA ASP A 21 9.45 -21.15 8.64
C ASP A 21 10.83 -20.56 8.34
N LYS A 22 11.13 -20.41 7.04
CA LYS A 22 12.40 -19.83 6.58
C LYS A 22 12.60 -18.37 7.00
N GLY A 23 11.56 -17.72 7.52
CA GLY A 23 11.56 -16.33 7.98
C GLY A 23 12.00 -16.12 9.43
N GLY A 24 12.27 -17.21 10.19
CA GLY A 24 12.63 -17.12 11.60
C GLY A 24 11.43 -16.83 12.52
N ALA A 25 11.71 -16.24 13.68
CA ALA A 25 10.66 -15.81 14.60
C ALA A 25 9.82 -14.66 14.00
N THR A 26 8.56 -14.64 14.37
CA THR A 26 7.62 -13.56 13.95
C THR A 26 7.02 -12.93 15.20
N ASN A 27 6.91 -11.62 15.23
CA ASN A 27 6.19 -10.89 16.27
C ASN A 27 5.47 -9.70 15.64
N TRP A 28 4.24 -9.44 16.07
CA TRP A 28 3.38 -8.40 15.48
C TRP A 28 3.19 -8.52 13.96
N GLY A 29 3.20 -9.75 13.41
CA GLY A 29 3.15 -9.99 11.97
C GLY A 29 4.47 -9.70 11.23
N ILE A 30 5.53 -9.29 11.92
CA ILE A 30 6.84 -8.95 11.35
C ILE A 30 7.79 -10.12 11.52
N THR A 31 8.38 -10.59 10.42
CA THR A 31 9.40 -11.63 10.45
C THR A 31 10.73 -11.09 10.98
N GLU A 32 11.56 -11.96 11.54
CA GLU A 32 12.89 -11.57 12.00
C GLU A 32 13.73 -10.97 10.87
N ALA A 33 13.66 -11.51 9.66
CA ALA A 33 14.37 -10.97 8.50
C ALA A 33 13.97 -9.52 8.21
N THR A 34 12.67 -9.21 8.27
CA THR A 34 12.15 -7.84 8.09
C THR A 34 12.64 -6.92 9.21
N ALA A 35 12.54 -7.34 10.47
CA ALA A 35 13.00 -6.55 11.61
C ALA A 35 14.50 -6.24 11.51
N ARG A 36 15.34 -7.21 11.14
CA ARG A 36 16.78 -7.03 10.93
C ARG A 36 17.07 -6.05 9.79
N ALA A 37 16.33 -6.12 8.69
CA ALA A 37 16.47 -5.18 7.57
C ALA A 37 16.18 -3.73 7.98
N HIS A 38 15.33 -3.53 9.01
CA HIS A 38 15.06 -2.22 9.63
C HIS A 38 16.00 -1.86 10.79
N GLY A 39 17.07 -2.64 11.00
CA GLY A 39 18.10 -2.36 12.02
C GLY A 39 17.74 -2.80 13.43
N TYR A 40 16.65 -3.54 13.62
CA TYR A 40 16.34 -4.11 14.93
C TYR A 40 17.32 -5.23 15.27
N THR A 41 18.00 -5.12 16.42
CA THR A 41 19.03 -6.07 16.86
C THR A 41 18.63 -6.89 18.07
N GLY A 42 17.50 -6.60 18.71
CA GLY A 42 16.98 -7.30 19.88
C GLY A 42 16.41 -8.69 19.56
N GLU A 43 16.03 -9.41 20.60
CA GLU A 43 15.28 -10.66 20.45
C GLU A 43 13.85 -10.37 19.96
N MET A 44 13.34 -11.15 19.02
CA MET A 44 12.02 -10.90 18.40
C MET A 44 10.87 -10.90 19.41
N ILE A 45 10.97 -11.66 20.49
CA ILE A 45 9.95 -11.65 21.55
C ILE A 45 9.83 -10.28 22.24
N ASN A 46 10.89 -9.49 22.24
CA ASN A 46 10.97 -8.16 22.86
C ASN A 46 10.64 -7.03 21.87
N LEU A 47 10.36 -7.33 20.60
CA LEU A 47 9.94 -6.31 19.62
C LEU A 47 8.67 -5.62 20.14
N THR A 48 8.75 -4.33 20.40
CA THR A 48 7.63 -3.56 20.93
C THR A 48 6.62 -3.22 19.83
N ARG A 49 5.35 -2.97 20.24
CA ARG A 49 4.31 -2.52 19.31
C ARG A 49 4.70 -1.23 18.58
N THR A 50 5.41 -0.32 19.24
CA THR A 50 5.86 0.94 18.64
C THR A 50 6.91 0.72 17.57
N GLU A 51 7.88 -0.15 17.80
CA GLU A 51 8.88 -0.53 16.79
C GLU A 51 8.22 -1.24 15.61
N ALA A 52 7.31 -2.17 15.87
CA ALA A 52 6.53 -2.85 14.85
C ALA A 52 5.71 -1.87 14.01
N PHE A 53 5.04 -0.90 14.65
CA PHE A 53 4.32 0.16 13.95
C PHE A 53 5.24 0.94 13.00
N SER A 54 6.41 1.36 13.48
CA SER A 54 7.37 2.12 12.67
C SER A 54 7.86 1.34 11.45
N ILE A 55 8.11 0.04 11.60
CA ILE A 55 8.52 -0.85 10.49
C ILE A 55 7.41 -0.95 9.45
N LEU A 56 6.18 -1.22 9.87
CA LEU A 56 5.04 -1.36 8.95
C LEU A 56 4.69 -0.02 8.28
N GLU A 57 4.75 1.09 9.02
CA GLU A 57 4.51 2.43 8.46
C GLU A 57 5.54 2.79 7.41
N GLU A 58 6.81 2.49 7.65
CA GLU A 58 7.88 2.68 6.67
C GLU A 58 7.63 1.87 5.40
N ASP A 59 7.30 0.58 5.51
CA ASP A 59 7.19 -0.32 4.37
C ASP A 59 5.88 -0.16 3.57
N TYR A 60 4.77 0.18 4.24
CA TYR A 60 3.44 0.20 3.61
C TYR A 60 2.81 1.58 3.48
N TRP A 61 3.46 2.64 3.99
CA TRP A 61 2.93 4.00 3.91
C TRP A 61 3.95 4.98 3.33
N ILE A 62 5.16 5.03 3.91
CA ILE A 62 6.19 6.01 3.54
C ILE A 62 6.90 5.61 2.25
N LYS A 63 7.56 4.45 2.22
CA LYS A 63 8.32 3.97 1.05
C LYS A 63 7.49 3.87 -0.23
N PRO A 64 6.24 3.37 -0.20
CA PRO A 64 5.40 3.35 -1.40
C PRO A 64 4.96 4.72 -1.89
N GLY A 65 5.10 5.78 -1.09
CA GLY A 65 4.68 7.14 -1.41
C GLY A 65 3.21 7.43 -1.08
N PHE A 66 2.55 6.61 -0.27
CA PHE A 66 1.14 6.80 0.08
C PHE A 66 0.94 7.99 1.02
N GLU A 67 1.94 8.33 1.83
CA GLU A 67 1.96 9.57 2.61
C GLU A 67 1.79 10.80 1.70
N GLN A 68 2.52 10.86 0.58
CA GLN A 68 2.41 11.96 -0.39
C GLN A 68 1.03 11.98 -1.06
N ILE A 69 0.47 10.81 -1.41
CA ILE A 69 -0.90 10.71 -1.94
C ILE A 69 -1.91 11.22 -0.92
N SER A 70 -1.72 10.95 0.37
CA SER A 70 -2.64 11.37 1.42
C SER A 70 -2.81 12.90 1.53
N THR A 71 -1.80 13.66 1.11
CA THR A 71 -1.89 15.12 1.03
C THR A 71 -2.84 15.60 -0.07
N LEU A 72 -3.10 14.76 -1.08
CA LEU A 72 -4.02 15.03 -2.19
C LEU A 72 -5.40 14.40 -1.94
N SER A 73 -5.43 13.17 -1.47
CA SER A 73 -6.64 12.42 -1.14
C SER A 73 -6.33 11.30 -0.12
N TYR A 74 -6.82 11.47 1.10
CA TYR A 74 -6.71 10.43 2.12
C TYR A 74 -7.47 9.15 1.74
N PRO A 75 -8.72 9.19 1.18
CA PRO A 75 -9.42 7.98 0.77
C PRO A 75 -8.66 7.13 -0.25
N ILE A 76 -8.02 7.76 -1.24
CA ILE A 76 -7.21 7.04 -2.23
C ILE A 76 -5.98 6.43 -1.57
N SER A 77 -5.28 7.18 -0.73
CA SER A 77 -4.12 6.70 0.00
C SER A 77 -4.47 5.54 0.93
N PHE A 78 -5.61 5.62 1.62
CA PHE A 78 -6.13 4.56 2.48
C PHE A 78 -6.37 3.27 1.69
N GLU A 79 -7.07 3.35 0.57
CA GLU A 79 -7.36 2.20 -0.29
C GLU A 79 -6.09 1.52 -0.83
N LEU A 80 -5.11 2.33 -1.25
CA LEU A 80 -3.82 1.81 -1.72
C LEU A 80 -3.04 1.10 -0.61
N CYS A 81 -3.04 1.65 0.60
CA CYS A 81 -2.37 1.05 1.74
C CYS A 81 -3.07 -0.24 2.18
N ASP A 82 -4.40 -0.26 2.25
CA ASP A 82 -5.18 -1.46 2.58
C ASP A 82 -4.87 -2.62 1.62
N ALA A 83 -4.84 -2.33 0.32
CA ALA A 83 -4.42 -3.33 -0.66
C ALA A 83 -2.96 -3.74 -0.47
N ALA A 84 -2.06 -2.78 -0.23
CA ALA A 84 -0.62 -3.02 -0.13
C ALA A 84 -0.23 -3.94 1.02
N VAL A 85 -0.88 -3.85 2.17
CA VAL A 85 -0.58 -4.72 3.32
C VAL A 85 -0.92 -6.18 3.04
N ASN A 86 -1.86 -6.45 2.14
CA ASN A 86 -2.30 -7.80 1.78
C ASN A 86 -1.48 -8.41 0.63
N ILE A 87 -1.07 -7.61 -0.36
CA ILE A 87 -0.48 -8.12 -1.62
C ILE A 87 0.84 -7.44 -2.00
N GLY A 88 1.37 -6.60 -1.14
CA GLY A 88 2.55 -5.76 -1.40
C GLY A 88 2.20 -4.48 -2.17
N PRO A 89 3.03 -3.44 -2.07
CA PRO A 89 2.70 -2.10 -2.58
C PRO A 89 2.80 -1.97 -4.11
N HIS A 90 3.46 -2.89 -4.80
CA HIS A 90 3.68 -2.77 -6.25
C HIS A 90 2.37 -2.75 -7.05
N TYR A 91 1.48 -3.72 -6.81
CA TYR A 91 0.23 -3.83 -7.56
C TYR A 91 -0.72 -2.64 -7.35
N PRO A 92 -1.00 -2.18 -6.13
CA PRO A 92 -1.81 -1.00 -5.91
C PRO A 92 -1.27 0.25 -6.63
N CYS A 93 0.05 0.46 -6.62
CA CYS A 93 0.69 1.56 -7.34
C CYS A 93 0.49 1.45 -8.86
N VAL A 94 0.67 0.25 -9.43
CA VAL A 94 0.41 -0.02 -10.86
C VAL A 94 -1.05 0.23 -11.19
N TRP A 95 -1.99 -0.20 -10.34
CA TRP A 95 -3.43 0.03 -10.58
C TRP A 95 -3.76 1.51 -10.60
N LEU A 96 -3.26 2.28 -9.65
CA LEU A 96 -3.44 3.74 -9.63
C LEU A 96 -2.95 4.37 -10.96
N GLN A 97 -1.75 4.02 -11.39
CA GLN A 97 -1.16 4.54 -12.63
C GLN A 97 -1.99 4.16 -13.87
N ARG A 98 -2.44 2.92 -13.94
CA ARG A 98 -3.30 2.44 -15.04
C ARG A 98 -4.64 3.17 -15.07
N TRP A 99 -5.28 3.36 -13.92
CA TRP A 99 -6.54 4.10 -13.84
C TRP A 99 -6.38 5.58 -14.18
N LEU A 100 -5.29 6.20 -13.76
CA LEU A 100 -5.00 7.58 -14.16
C LEU A 100 -4.87 7.69 -15.69
N ASN A 101 -4.16 6.76 -16.34
CA ASN A 101 -4.08 6.73 -17.80
C ASN A 101 -5.45 6.47 -18.46
N ALA A 102 -6.21 5.50 -17.96
CA ALA A 102 -7.55 5.20 -18.50
C ALA A 102 -8.54 6.38 -18.40
N LEU A 103 -8.35 7.23 -17.40
CA LEU A 103 -9.25 8.35 -17.11
C LEU A 103 -8.75 9.71 -17.64
N ASN A 104 -7.62 9.77 -18.36
CA ASN A 104 -7.03 11.01 -18.87
C ASN A 104 -7.68 11.53 -20.17
N ARG A 105 -8.75 10.88 -20.64
CA ARG A 105 -9.52 11.28 -21.83
C ARG A 105 -8.68 11.26 -23.12
N GLU A 106 -7.97 10.18 -23.36
CA GLU A 106 -7.08 10.05 -24.52
C GLU A 106 -6.01 11.16 -24.54
N GLU A 107 -5.31 11.33 -23.44
CA GLU A 107 -4.27 12.34 -23.21
C GLU A 107 -4.71 13.81 -23.33
N ARG A 108 -6.01 14.08 -23.41
CA ARG A 108 -6.53 15.47 -23.44
C ARG A 108 -6.38 16.20 -22.11
N SER A 109 -6.34 15.45 -21.00
CA SER A 109 -6.19 16.04 -19.67
C SER A 109 -4.73 16.13 -19.24
N TYR A 110 -3.98 15.05 -19.43
CA TYR A 110 -2.56 14.92 -19.21
C TYR A 110 -2.05 13.69 -19.99
N GLN A 111 -0.76 13.66 -20.29
CA GLN A 111 -0.14 12.54 -21.01
C GLN A 111 -0.13 11.26 -20.16
N ASP A 112 -0.11 10.11 -20.83
CA ASP A 112 0.07 8.83 -20.17
C ASP A 112 1.34 8.81 -19.32
N ILE A 113 1.20 8.27 -18.11
CA ILE A 113 2.30 8.03 -17.20
C ILE A 113 2.75 6.58 -17.28
N LYS A 114 4.03 6.33 -16.96
CA LYS A 114 4.57 4.97 -16.91
C LYS A 114 3.93 4.20 -15.75
N THR A 115 3.49 2.97 -16.04
CA THR A 115 2.88 2.05 -15.06
C THR A 115 3.95 1.13 -14.46
N ASP A 116 4.88 1.72 -13.75
CA ASP A 116 6.05 1.02 -13.17
C ASP A 116 5.90 0.65 -11.69
N GLY A 117 4.77 1.00 -11.08
CA GLY A 117 4.50 0.76 -9.67
C GLY A 117 5.28 1.67 -8.72
N LYS A 118 5.82 2.80 -9.22
CA LYS A 118 6.54 3.79 -8.41
C LYS A 118 5.77 5.10 -8.36
N ILE A 119 5.40 5.53 -7.16
CA ILE A 119 4.74 6.82 -6.96
C ILE A 119 5.79 7.93 -6.99
N GLY A 120 5.98 8.49 -8.17
CA GLY A 120 6.92 9.58 -8.40
C GLY A 120 6.20 10.90 -8.76
N PRO A 121 6.97 11.96 -9.06
CA PRO A 121 6.43 13.29 -9.37
C PRO A 121 5.38 13.28 -10.49
N ARG A 122 5.57 12.46 -11.52
CA ARG A 122 4.62 12.36 -12.64
C ARG A 122 3.29 11.75 -12.21
N THR A 123 3.31 10.68 -11.40
CA THR A 123 2.09 10.06 -10.87
C THR A 123 1.34 11.03 -9.95
N LEU A 124 2.06 11.73 -9.07
CA LEU A 124 1.47 12.73 -8.17
C LEU A 124 0.88 13.91 -8.94
N ALA A 125 1.57 14.39 -9.98
CA ALA A 125 1.06 15.47 -10.83
C ALA A 125 -0.21 15.05 -11.60
N ALA A 126 -0.25 13.85 -12.17
CA ALA A 126 -1.42 13.31 -12.83
C ALA A 126 -2.61 13.15 -11.87
N LEU A 127 -2.37 12.61 -10.67
CA LEU A 127 -3.40 12.49 -9.63
C LEU A 127 -3.93 13.86 -9.21
N LYS A 128 -3.05 14.81 -8.94
CA LYS A 128 -3.43 16.18 -8.57
C LYS A 128 -4.29 16.82 -9.65
N TYR A 129 -3.88 16.70 -10.92
CA TYR A 129 -4.64 17.25 -12.05
C TYR A 129 -6.02 16.58 -12.16
N PHE A 130 -6.07 15.25 -12.08
CA PHE A 130 -7.32 14.49 -12.11
C PHE A 130 -8.29 14.93 -11.01
N LEU A 131 -7.82 15.06 -9.76
CA LEU A 131 -8.65 15.51 -8.63
C LEU A 131 -9.07 16.97 -8.76
N THR A 132 -8.21 17.85 -9.28
CA THR A 132 -8.56 19.25 -9.55
C THR A 132 -9.68 19.36 -10.60
N LEU A 133 -9.62 18.52 -11.65
CA LEU A 133 -10.59 18.54 -12.74
C LEU A 133 -11.93 17.90 -12.33
N ARG A 134 -11.91 16.80 -11.57
CA ARG A 134 -13.11 15.99 -11.30
C ARG A 134 -13.63 16.08 -9.87
N GLY A 135 -12.89 16.71 -8.98
CA GLY A 135 -13.29 16.94 -7.59
C GLY A 135 -13.65 15.67 -6.83
N LYS A 136 -14.60 15.78 -5.93
CA LYS A 136 -15.05 14.69 -5.05
C LYS A 136 -15.58 13.47 -5.81
N GLN A 137 -16.31 13.70 -6.90
CA GLN A 137 -16.82 12.59 -7.73
C GLN A 137 -15.68 11.82 -8.39
N GLY A 138 -14.61 12.49 -8.82
CA GLY A 138 -13.41 11.84 -9.36
C GLY A 138 -12.69 11.01 -8.30
N GLU A 139 -12.58 11.51 -7.08
CA GLU A 139 -12.01 10.76 -5.94
C GLU A 139 -12.79 9.47 -5.69
N GLU A 140 -14.12 9.55 -5.61
CA GLU A 140 -14.98 8.39 -5.38
C GLU A 140 -14.89 7.36 -6.52
N VAL A 141 -14.84 7.83 -7.77
CA VAL A 141 -14.66 6.96 -8.94
C VAL A 141 -13.32 6.23 -8.85
N LEU A 142 -12.25 6.92 -8.49
CA LEU A 142 -10.92 6.31 -8.42
C LEU A 142 -10.80 5.30 -7.28
N VAL A 143 -11.37 5.58 -6.11
CA VAL A 143 -11.45 4.61 -5.00
C VAL A 143 -12.21 3.35 -5.43
N LYS A 144 -13.39 3.48 -6.06
CA LYS A 144 -14.15 2.34 -6.58
C LYS A 144 -13.36 1.54 -7.63
N ALA A 145 -12.64 2.23 -8.51
CA ALA A 145 -11.83 1.61 -9.55
C ALA A 145 -10.66 0.79 -8.95
N LEU A 146 -10.03 1.29 -7.89
CA LEU A 146 -8.98 0.56 -7.15
C LEU A 146 -9.56 -0.68 -6.46
N ASN A 147 -10.72 -0.58 -5.81
CA ASN A 147 -11.44 -1.71 -5.22
C ASN A 147 -11.79 -2.78 -6.27
N CYS A 148 -12.25 -2.38 -7.46
CA CYS A 148 -12.50 -3.31 -8.55
C CYS A 148 -11.23 -4.06 -8.98
N SER A 149 -10.09 -3.37 -9.05
CA SER A 149 -8.80 -3.97 -9.40
C SER A 149 -8.35 -4.98 -8.34
N GLN A 150 -8.52 -4.66 -7.06
CA GLN A 150 -8.21 -5.56 -5.94
C GLN A 150 -9.10 -6.81 -5.99
N GLY A 151 -10.40 -6.64 -6.18
CA GLY A 151 -11.34 -7.76 -6.32
C GLY A 151 -11.01 -8.67 -7.51
N ALA A 152 -10.71 -8.10 -8.67
CA ALA A 152 -10.30 -8.86 -9.85
C ALA A 152 -8.98 -9.62 -9.61
N TYR A 153 -8.03 -9.01 -8.92
CA TYR A 153 -6.79 -9.67 -8.55
C TYR A 153 -7.02 -10.89 -7.66
N TYR A 154 -7.88 -10.79 -6.65
CA TYR A 154 -8.21 -11.92 -5.77
C TYR A 154 -8.90 -13.06 -6.52
N LEU A 155 -9.81 -12.76 -7.43
CA LEU A 155 -10.41 -13.77 -8.30
C LEU A 155 -9.34 -14.48 -9.13
N ASP A 156 -8.48 -13.73 -9.81
CA ASP A 156 -7.42 -14.25 -10.68
C ASP A 156 -6.45 -15.20 -9.94
N ILE A 157 -5.99 -14.84 -8.73
CA ILE A 157 -5.11 -15.72 -7.95
C ILE A 157 -5.84 -16.94 -7.36
N THR A 158 -7.15 -16.86 -7.15
CA THR A 158 -7.95 -17.97 -6.62
C THR A 158 -8.28 -19.00 -7.69
N GLU A 159 -8.55 -18.54 -8.91
CA GLU A 159 -8.89 -19.41 -10.05
C GLU A 159 -7.67 -20.13 -10.64
N LYS A 160 -6.46 -19.61 -10.42
CA LYS A 160 -5.19 -20.20 -10.87
C LYS A 160 -4.66 -21.36 -9.99
N LYS A 161 -5.40 -21.77 -8.97
CA LYS A 161 -5.02 -22.88 -8.07
C LYS A 161 -5.30 -24.27 -8.67
#